data_01f71ca139b05d57880c121ff15aacea
#
_entry.id   01f71ca139b05d57880c121ff15aacea
#
_cell.length_a   1.000
_cell.length_b   1.000
_cell.length_c   1.000
_cell.angle_alpha   90.00
_cell.angle_beta   90.00
_cell.angle_gamma   90.00
#
_symmetry.space_group_name_H-M   'P 1'
#
loop_
_entity.id
_entity.type
_entity.pdbx_description
1 polymer ?
#
loop_
_entity_poly.entity_id
_entity_poly.type
_entity_poly.pdbx_seq_one_letter_code
_entity_poly.pdbx_strand_id
1 'polypeptide(L)'
;TRDIICATGRTFTAEVDSETGETETLTNLLQTDAAINEGNSGGPLVTLDGKVIGINTAIIEDAQGIGFAIPISEASGVITSVLKTGTVKRAYLGVYYTTLSKSVAKEYNLPVSDGAYIYTEDGSAIVSGGPADTAGLKSGDIVVAVDGKALTSDYQLSSVTAARQPGDEVTLTVLRGSDTLTITVELGTYQ
;
A
#
# COMPACT_ATOMS: atom_id res chain seq x y z
N THR A 1 -14.43 24.87 -11.25
CA THR A 1 -13.32 25.06 -10.30
C THR A 1 -12.14 24.23 -10.77
N ARG A 2 -10.93 24.70 -10.53
CA ARG A 2 -9.71 23.91 -10.72
C ARG A 2 -9.28 23.43 -9.36
N ASP A 3 -9.33 22.13 -9.17
CA ASP A 3 -8.93 21.48 -7.95
C ASP A 3 -7.55 20.81 -8.18
N ILE A 4 -6.80 20.56 -7.14
CA ILE A 4 -5.44 20.03 -7.21
C ILE A 4 -5.24 18.79 -6.31
N ILE A 5 -4.22 18.02 -6.62
CA ILE A 5 -3.68 17.06 -5.66
C ILE A 5 -2.77 17.80 -4.70
N CYS A 6 -3.20 17.87 -3.44
CA CYS A 6 -2.51 18.59 -2.37
C CYS A 6 -1.37 17.80 -1.76
N ALA A 7 -1.49 16.46 -1.73
CA ALA A 7 -0.49 15.54 -1.19
C ALA A 7 -0.69 14.11 -1.71
N THR A 8 0.36 13.29 -1.58
CA THR A 8 0.38 11.85 -1.85
C THR A 8 0.85 11.09 -0.61
N GLY A 9 0.69 9.77 -0.59
CA GLY A 9 1.18 8.92 0.49
C GLY A 9 0.48 9.15 1.83
N ARG A 10 -0.76 9.67 1.83
CA ARG A 10 -1.49 9.96 3.07
C ARG A 10 -2.07 8.69 3.67
N THR A 11 -2.07 8.66 5.00
CA THR A 11 -2.76 7.63 5.78
C THR A 11 -3.97 8.26 6.45
N PHE A 12 -5.11 7.59 6.34
CA PHE A 12 -6.35 8.00 6.95
C PHE A 12 -6.97 6.80 7.66
N THR A 13 -7.33 6.97 8.95
CA THR A 13 -8.06 5.97 9.73
C THR A 13 -9.48 6.45 9.90
N ALA A 14 -10.43 5.68 9.39
CA ALA A 14 -11.86 5.92 9.55
C ALA A 14 -12.46 4.93 10.54
N GLU A 15 -13.42 5.37 11.33
CA GLU A 15 -14.30 4.49 12.08
C GLU A 15 -15.35 3.94 11.11
N VAL A 16 -15.40 2.61 10.93
CA VAL A 16 -16.33 1.94 10.01
C VAL A 16 -17.58 1.43 10.71
N ASP A 17 -17.52 1.26 12.02
CA ASP A 17 -18.65 0.90 12.87
C ASP A 17 -18.56 1.61 14.22
N SER A 18 -19.47 2.55 14.44
CA SER A 18 -19.54 3.32 15.69
C SER A 18 -20.05 2.51 16.91
N GLU A 19 -20.71 1.37 16.68
CA GLU A 19 -21.19 0.51 17.77
C GLU A 19 -20.07 -0.42 18.27
N THR A 20 -19.21 -0.89 17.39
CA THR A 20 -18.09 -1.78 17.73
C THR A 20 -16.77 -1.03 17.92
N GLY A 21 -16.68 0.22 17.46
CA GLY A 21 -15.43 1.00 17.43
C GLY A 21 -14.43 0.46 16.40
N GLU A 22 -14.89 -0.33 15.43
CA GLU A 22 -14.04 -0.89 14.38
C GLU A 22 -13.54 0.24 13.49
N THR A 23 -12.23 0.26 13.25
CA THR A 23 -11.58 1.25 12.41
C THR A 23 -10.93 0.60 11.20
N GLU A 24 -11.00 1.28 10.05
CA GLU A 24 -10.26 0.92 8.85
C GLU A 24 -9.17 1.96 8.59
N THR A 25 -7.94 1.49 8.38
CA THR A 25 -6.82 2.37 8.04
C THR A 25 -6.50 2.22 6.55
N LEU A 26 -6.74 3.29 5.81
CA LEU A 26 -6.38 3.43 4.41
C LEU A 26 -5.01 4.13 4.32
N THR A 27 -4.09 3.57 3.56
CA THR A 27 -2.74 4.09 3.36
C THR A 27 -2.52 4.56 1.93
N ASN A 28 -1.45 5.33 1.72
CA ASN A 28 -1.03 5.80 0.38
C ASN A 28 -2.10 6.57 -0.42
N LEU A 29 -2.97 7.31 0.26
CA LEU A 29 -4.04 8.05 -0.39
C LEU A 29 -3.52 9.33 -1.08
N LEU A 30 -4.20 9.71 -2.16
CA LEU A 30 -4.14 11.05 -2.75
C LEU A 30 -5.03 11.97 -1.92
N GLN A 31 -4.49 13.11 -1.50
CA GLN A 31 -5.26 14.20 -0.88
C GLN A 31 -5.56 15.26 -1.93
N THR A 32 -6.82 15.71 -2.01
CA THR A 32 -7.26 16.72 -2.96
C THR A 32 -8.18 17.74 -2.30
N ASP A 33 -8.23 18.95 -2.83
CA ASP A 33 -9.21 19.98 -2.48
C ASP A 33 -10.48 19.91 -3.35
N ALA A 34 -10.55 18.94 -4.28
CA ALA A 34 -11.77 18.64 -5.03
C ALA A 34 -12.91 18.29 -4.07
N ALA A 35 -14.12 18.72 -4.41
CA ALA A 35 -15.31 18.49 -3.61
C ALA A 35 -15.72 17.01 -3.60
N ILE A 36 -15.10 16.24 -2.72
CA ILE A 36 -15.49 14.86 -2.42
C ILE A 36 -16.62 14.94 -1.39
N ASN A 37 -17.78 14.37 -1.72
CA ASN A 37 -18.98 14.38 -0.89
C ASN A 37 -19.69 13.03 -1.00
N GLU A 38 -20.68 12.80 -0.15
CA GLU A 38 -21.57 11.65 -0.29
C GLU A 38 -22.15 11.57 -1.72
N GLY A 39 -22.16 10.36 -2.26
CA GLY A 39 -22.65 10.07 -3.62
C GLY A 39 -21.57 10.07 -4.69
N ASN A 40 -20.37 10.60 -4.45
CA ASN A 40 -19.26 10.44 -5.39
C ASN A 40 -18.17 9.47 -4.94
N SER A 41 -18.28 8.88 -3.74
CA SER A 41 -17.44 7.77 -3.27
C SER A 41 -17.56 6.56 -4.20
N GLY A 42 -16.42 5.93 -4.54
CA GLY A 42 -16.34 4.88 -5.57
C GLY A 42 -16.27 5.43 -7.00
N GLY A 43 -16.55 6.71 -7.22
CA GLY A 43 -16.40 7.37 -8.51
C GLY A 43 -14.95 7.72 -8.81
N PRO A 44 -14.61 7.99 -10.09
CA PRO A 44 -13.25 8.30 -10.51
C PRO A 44 -12.85 9.74 -10.14
N LEU A 45 -11.62 9.93 -9.67
CA LEU A 45 -10.93 11.21 -9.65
C LEU A 45 -10.22 11.38 -11.01
N VAL A 46 -10.58 12.45 -11.74
CA VAL A 46 -10.22 12.60 -13.16
C VAL A 46 -9.42 13.90 -13.36
N THR A 47 -8.37 13.83 -14.16
CA THR A 47 -7.62 15.02 -14.59
C THR A 47 -8.35 15.80 -15.66
N LEU A 48 -7.91 17.05 -15.94
CA LEU A 48 -8.51 17.89 -16.97
C LEU A 48 -8.40 17.32 -18.40
N ASP A 49 -7.45 16.42 -18.64
CA ASP A 49 -7.28 15.67 -19.90
C ASP A 49 -8.03 14.33 -19.92
N GLY A 50 -8.92 14.09 -18.94
CA GLY A 50 -9.83 12.96 -18.90
C GLY A 50 -9.23 11.66 -18.40
N LYS A 51 -8.04 11.66 -17.79
CA LYS A 51 -7.42 10.46 -17.23
C LYS A 51 -7.87 10.24 -15.79
N VAL A 52 -8.22 9.00 -15.47
CA VAL A 52 -8.49 8.58 -14.09
C VAL A 52 -7.17 8.46 -13.33
N ILE A 53 -7.03 9.17 -12.23
CA ILE A 53 -5.85 9.14 -11.35
C ILE A 53 -6.13 8.50 -10.00
N GLY A 54 -7.39 8.38 -9.61
CA GLY A 54 -7.79 7.76 -8.36
C GLY A 54 -9.26 7.39 -8.31
N ILE A 55 -9.64 6.75 -7.21
CA ILE A 55 -11.01 6.37 -6.86
C ILE A 55 -11.36 7.12 -5.57
N ASN A 56 -12.37 7.96 -5.59
CA ASN A 56 -12.83 8.72 -4.43
C ASN A 56 -13.25 7.76 -3.32
N THR A 57 -12.78 7.98 -2.09
CA THR A 57 -13.06 7.04 -1.00
C THR A 57 -13.56 7.69 0.28
N ALA A 58 -12.91 8.71 0.79
CA ALA A 58 -13.19 9.24 2.11
C ALA A 58 -13.16 10.77 2.15
N ILE A 59 -13.89 11.31 3.09
CA ILE A 59 -13.82 12.70 3.53
C ILE A 59 -13.57 12.72 5.03
N ILE A 60 -12.96 13.79 5.51
CA ILE A 60 -12.97 14.08 6.94
C ILE A 60 -14.27 14.85 7.19
N GLU A 61 -15.17 14.30 8.00
CA GLU A 61 -16.35 15.02 8.46
C GLU A 61 -15.88 16.32 9.13
N ASP A 62 -16.58 17.42 8.86
CA ASP A 62 -16.26 18.77 9.33
C ASP A 62 -14.99 19.44 8.73
N ALA A 63 -14.27 18.82 7.81
CA ALA A 63 -13.17 19.44 7.10
C ALA A 63 -13.56 19.81 5.66
N GLN A 64 -13.73 21.11 5.38
CA GLN A 64 -13.98 21.58 4.03
C GLN A 64 -12.71 21.54 3.17
N GLY A 65 -12.83 21.03 1.95
CA GLY A 65 -11.71 21.02 0.98
C GLY A 65 -10.61 20.00 1.29
N ILE A 66 -10.92 18.94 2.02
CA ILE A 66 -10.01 17.81 2.23
C ILE A 66 -10.73 16.54 1.83
N GLY A 67 -10.41 16.04 0.64
CA GLY A 67 -10.89 14.76 0.13
C GLY A 67 -9.74 13.78 -0.05
N PHE A 68 -10.05 12.50 -0.02
CA PHE A 68 -9.10 11.43 -0.25
C PHE A 68 -9.55 10.51 -1.39
N ALA A 69 -8.58 10.02 -2.15
CA ALA A 69 -8.80 9.04 -3.19
C ALA A 69 -7.71 7.97 -3.17
N ILE A 70 -8.08 6.74 -3.46
CA ILE A 70 -7.16 5.63 -3.67
C ILE A 70 -6.48 5.85 -5.03
N PRO A 71 -5.15 5.87 -5.13
CA PRO A 71 -4.45 5.98 -6.41
C PRO A 71 -4.89 4.88 -7.38
N ILE A 72 -5.14 5.21 -8.65
CA ILE A 72 -5.55 4.22 -9.65
C ILE A 72 -4.52 3.11 -9.84
N SER A 73 -3.25 3.38 -9.58
CA SER A 73 -2.19 2.38 -9.60
C SER A 73 -2.43 1.23 -8.61
N GLU A 74 -3.04 1.48 -7.46
CA GLU A 74 -3.37 0.44 -6.47
C GLU A 74 -4.57 -0.41 -6.89
N ALA A 75 -5.47 0.14 -7.69
CA ALA A 75 -6.60 -0.61 -8.25
C ALA A 75 -6.23 -1.37 -9.53
N SER A 76 -5.10 -1.10 -10.14
CA SER A 76 -4.73 -1.62 -11.48
C SER A 76 -4.65 -3.14 -11.52
N GLY A 77 -4.13 -3.78 -10.46
CA GLY A 77 -4.09 -5.23 -10.33
C GLY A 77 -5.49 -5.84 -10.33
N VAL A 78 -6.38 -5.32 -9.51
CA VAL A 78 -7.78 -5.78 -9.41
C VAL A 78 -8.52 -5.55 -10.73
N ILE A 79 -8.40 -4.37 -11.32
CA ILE A 79 -9.01 -4.04 -12.62
C ILE A 79 -8.56 -5.03 -13.69
N THR A 80 -7.25 -5.28 -13.80
CA THR A 80 -6.69 -6.24 -14.74
C THR A 80 -7.21 -7.66 -14.51
N SER A 81 -7.31 -8.08 -13.24
CA SER A 81 -7.86 -9.39 -12.88
C SER A 81 -9.30 -9.54 -13.34
N VAL A 82 -10.17 -8.55 -13.03
CA VAL A 82 -11.58 -8.59 -13.43
C VAL A 82 -11.74 -8.60 -14.95
N LEU A 83 -10.99 -7.77 -15.67
CA LEU A 83 -11.03 -7.74 -17.14
C LEU A 83 -10.59 -9.07 -17.79
N LYS A 84 -9.62 -9.75 -17.19
CA LYS A 84 -9.09 -11.02 -17.72
C LYS A 84 -9.91 -12.25 -17.32
N THR A 85 -10.40 -12.28 -16.08
CA THR A 85 -10.95 -13.51 -15.48
C THR A 85 -12.40 -13.38 -15.01
N GLY A 86 -12.98 -12.18 -15.02
CA GLY A 86 -14.30 -11.89 -14.44
C GLY A 86 -14.34 -11.92 -12.92
N THR A 87 -13.20 -12.13 -12.24
CA THR A 87 -13.14 -12.26 -10.78
C THR A 87 -12.09 -11.32 -10.18
N VAL A 88 -12.34 -10.86 -8.95
CA VAL A 88 -11.36 -10.08 -8.18
C VAL A 88 -10.32 -11.03 -7.62
N LYS A 89 -9.06 -10.86 -8.03
CA LYS A 89 -7.90 -11.51 -7.43
C LYS A 89 -6.90 -10.43 -7.02
N ARG A 90 -6.39 -10.53 -5.80
CA ARG A 90 -5.37 -9.62 -5.29
C ARG A 90 -4.06 -10.36 -5.13
N ALA A 91 -2.98 -9.77 -5.61
CA ALA A 91 -1.65 -10.28 -5.36
C ALA A 91 -1.31 -10.18 -3.86
N TYR A 92 -0.54 -11.14 -3.36
CA TYR A 92 -0.28 -11.32 -1.95
C TYR A 92 1.17 -11.72 -1.72
N LEU A 93 1.86 -11.00 -0.84
CA LEU A 93 3.25 -11.28 -0.48
C LEU A 93 3.37 -12.18 0.77
N GLY A 94 2.46 -12.05 1.71
CA GLY A 94 2.43 -12.86 2.93
C GLY A 94 3.35 -12.35 4.03
N VAL A 95 3.36 -11.04 4.24
CA VAL A 95 4.14 -10.38 5.30
C VAL A 95 3.30 -9.38 6.08
N TYR A 96 3.61 -9.23 7.38
CA TYR A 96 3.25 -8.06 8.17
C TYR A 96 4.48 -7.15 8.24
N TYR A 97 4.28 -5.86 8.08
CA TYR A 97 5.38 -4.91 8.06
C TYR A 97 4.95 -3.52 8.53
N THR A 98 5.93 -2.75 8.95
CA THR A 98 5.77 -1.32 9.25
C THR A 98 6.50 -0.51 8.18
N THR A 99 5.81 0.45 7.56
CA THR A 99 6.44 1.40 6.64
C THR A 99 7.40 2.29 7.43
N LEU A 100 8.64 2.37 6.95
CA LEU A 100 9.67 3.14 7.63
C LEU A 100 9.46 4.64 7.45
N SER A 101 9.79 5.34 8.51
CA SER A 101 9.95 6.79 8.60
C SER A 101 11.13 7.07 9.52
N LYS A 102 11.60 8.32 9.57
CA LYS A 102 12.67 8.72 10.50
C LYS A 102 12.33 8.43 11.96
N SER A 103 11.06 8.55 12.35
CA SER A 103 10.60 8.23 13.71
C SER A 103 10.67 6.74 14.00
N VAL A 104 10.10 5.92 13.12
CA VAL A 104 10.11 4.47 13.22
C VAL A 104 11.54 3.91 13.20
N ALA A 105 12.38 4.40 12.28
CA ALA A 105 13.78 3.96 12.22
C ALA A 105 14.55 4.26 13.52
N LYS A 106 14.29 5.43 14.12
CA LYS A 106 14.90 5.78 15.42
C LYS A 106 14.37 4.90 16.56
N GLU A 107 13.07 4.61 16.59
CA GLU A 107 12.42 3.81 17.62
C GLU A 107 12.98 2.38 17.65
N TYR A 108 13.10 1.75 16.47
CA TYR A 108 13.60 0.39 16.32
C TYR A 108 15.12 0.31 16.10
N ASN A 109 15.85 1.46 16.15
CA ASN A 109 17.29 1.55 15.91
C ASN A 109 17.73 0.93 14.58
N LEU A 110 16.99 1.24 13.50
CA LEU A 110 17.22 0.69 12.17
C LEU A 110 18.20 1.54 11.35
N PRO A 111 18.96 0.93 10.41
CA PRO A 111 20.02 1.61 9.66
C PRO A 111 19.50 2.54 8.56
N VAL A 112 18.22 2.43 8.19
CA VAL A 112 17.57 3.21 7.10
C VAL A 112 16.23 3.74 7.55
N SER A 113 15.78 4.86 6.94
CA SER A 113 14.52 5.52 7.27
C SER A 113 13.44 5.38 6.20
N ASP A 114 13.73 4.65 5.13
CA ASP A 114 12.79 4.39 4.04
C ASP A 114 12.79 2.90 3.72
N GLY A 115 11.59 2.35 3.45
CA GLY A 115 11.41 0.93 3.21
C GLY A 115 10.24 0.32 3.97
N ALA A 116 10.21 -1.00 4.00
CA ALA A 116 9.24 -1.81 4.74
C ALA A 116 9.98 -2.74 5.71
N TYR A 117 9.83 -2.51 6.99
CA TYR A 117 10.40 -3.35 8.05
C TYR A 117 9.47 -4.52 8.33
N ILE A 118 9.90 -5.72 8.03
CA ILE A 118 9.15 -6.97 8.22
C ILE A 118 9.10 -7.29 9.71
N TYR A 119 8.06 -6.81 10.37
CA TYR A 119 7.94 -6.86 11.82
C TYR A 119 6.46 -6.82 12.24
N THR A 120 6.16 -7.49 13.34
CA THR A 120 4.91 -7.38 14.09
C THR A 120 5.21 -7.55 15.57
N GLU A 121 4.43 -6.94 16.43
CA GLU A 121 4.55 -7.09 17.89
C GLU A 121 4.07 -8.48 18.33
N ASP A 122 3.09 -9.03 17.62
CA ASP A 122 2.46 -10.30 17.94
C ASP A 122 2.78 -11.37 16.89
N GLY A 123 3.52 -12.41 17.31
CA GLY A 123 3.73 -13.60 16.50
C GLY A 123 4.79 -13.46 15.42
N SER A 124 4.56 -14.09 14.26
CA SER A 124 5.47 -14.07 13.12
C SER A 124 5.06 -13.03 12.10
N ALA A 125 5.99 -12.18 11.69
CA ALA A 125 5.77 -11.22 10.61
C ALA A 125 5.71 -11.88 9.21
N ILE A 126 5.97 -13.17 9.11
CA ILE A 126 5.89 -13.97 7.89
C ILE A 126 4.74 -14.96 8.02
N VAL A 127 3.86 -14.98 7.04
CA VAL A 127 2.78 -15.98 6.98
C VAL A 127 3.38 -17.33 6.53
N SER A 128 3.27 -18.32 7.41
CA SER A 128 3.84 -19.66 7.17
C SER A 128 3.23 -20.29 5.92
N GLY A 129 4.10 -20.84 5.05
CA GLY A 129 3.71 -21.40 3.75
C GLY A 129 3.31 -20.38 2.71
N GLY A 130 3.38 -19.08 3.03
CA GLY A 130 3.10 -18.01 2.08
C GLY A 130 4.27 -17.73 1.11
N PRO A 131 4.06 -16.84 0.13
CA PRO A 131 5.06 -16.47 -0.85
C PRO A 131 6.39 -16.00 -0.23
N ALA A 132 6.31 -15.10 0.74
CA ALA A 132 7.48 -14.57 1.44
C ALA A 132 8.27 -15.66 2.20
N ASP A 133 7.58 -16.58 2.86
CA ASP A 133 8.18 -17.72 3.57
C ASP A 133 8.90 -18.62 2.58
N THR A 134 8.22 -18.97 1.48
CA THR A 134 8.79 -19.81 0.41
C THR A 134 10.03 -19.20 -0.21
N ALA A 135 10.04 -17.87 -0.38
CA ALA A 135 11.18 -17.12 -0.91
C ALA A 135 12.32 -16.90 0.11
N GLY A 136 12.10 -17.23 1.39
CA GLY A 136 13.10 -17.13 2.44
C GLY A 136 13.23 -15.72 3.07
N LEU A 137 12.20 -14.89 2.99
CA LEU A 137 12.10 -13.68 3.82
C LEU A 137 11.99 -14.06 5.30
N LYS A 138 12.44 -13.18 6.18
CA LYS A 138 12.44 -13.40 7.62
C LYS A 138 11.96 -12.16 8.36
N SER A 139 11.38 -12.39 9.56
CA SER A 139 11.16 -11.29 10.51
C SER A 139 12.48 -10.58 10.81
N GLY A 140 12.44 -9.25 10.84
CA GLY A 140 13.64 -8.41 11.01
C GLY A 140 14.26 -7.95 9.69
N ASP A 141 13.84 -8.47 8.55
CA ASP A 141 14.26 -7.98 7.23
C ASP A 141 13.72 -6.57 6.98
N ILE A 142 14.48 -5.77 6.24
CA ILE A 142 14.03 -4.47 5.73
C ILE A 142 14.04 -4.52 4.22
N VAL A 143 12.88 -4.47 3.59
CA VAL A 143 12.77 -4.32 2.14
C VAL A 143 13.00 -2.85 1.79
N VAL A 144 14.04 -2.56 1.03
CA VAL A 144 14.41 -1.19 0.66
C VAL A 144 14.14 -0.86 -0.81
N ALA A 145 13.98 -1.87 -1.67
CA ALA A 145 13.63 -1.68 -3.08
C ALA A 145 12.84 -2.87 -3.61
N VAL A 146 12.04 -2.63 -4.64
CA VAL A 146 11.34 -3.65 -5.44
C VAL A 146 11.63 -3.40 -6.90
N ASP A 147 12.04 -4.45 -7.62
CA ASP A 147 12.44 -4.42 -9.05
C ASP A 147 13.45 -3.29 -9.34
N GLY A 148 14.41 -3.09 -8.42
CA GLY A 148 15.45 -2.06 -8.51
C GLY A 148 14.99 -0.63 -8.20
N LYS A 149 13.69 -0.41 -7.94
CA LYS A 149 13.18 0.90 -7.55
C LYS A 149 13.07 0.99 -6.02
N ALA A 150 13.72 2.00 -5.43
CA ALA A 150 13.72 2.23 -3.99
C ALA A 150 12.31 2.49 -3.45
N LEU A 151 11.99 1.91 -2.31
CA LEU A 151 10.77 2.22 -1.57
C LEU A 151 10.91 3.59 -0.90
N THR A 152 9.84 4.36 -0.94
CA THR A 152 9.72 5.71 -0.35
C THR A 152 8.32 5.89 0.23
N SER A 153 8.04 7.05 0.84
CA SER A 153 6.67 7.42 1.26
C SER A 153 5.65 7.35 0.11
N ASP A 154 6.06 7.68 -1.12
CA ASP A 154 5.19 7.72 -2.30
C ASP A 154 5.23 6.42 -3.15
N TYR A 155 6.12 5.49 -2.81
CA TYR A 155 6.25 4.20 -3.48
C TYR A 155 6.44 3.10 -2.43
N GLN A 156 5.33 2.64 -1.89
CA GLN A 156 5.27 1.69 -0.78
C GLN A 156 5.14 0.25 -1.26
N LEU A 157 5.53 -0.70 -0.42
CA LEU A 157 5.44 -2.14 -0.72
C LEU A 157 4.00 -2.59 -1.01
N SER A 158 3.01 -2.06 -0.29
CA SER A 158 1.59 -2.31 -0.52
C SER A 158 1.16 -1.90 -1.93
N SER A 159 1.54 -0.70 -2.36
CA SER A 159 1.18 -0.17 -3.69
C SER A 159 1.79 -1.01 -4.81
N VAL A 160 3.05 -1.47 -4.63
CA VAL A 160 3.71 -2.35 -5.59
C VAL A 160 2.96 -3.68 -5.71
N THR A 161 2.60 -4.28 -4.57
CA THR A 161 1.88 -5.55 -4.54
C THR A 161 0.48 -5.40 -5.13
N ALA A 162 -0.24 -4.33 -4.77
CA ALA A 162 -1.60 -4.05 -5.29
C ALA A 162 -1.65 -3.85 -6.82
N ALA A 163 -0.56 -3.36 -7.42
CA ALA A 163 -0.44 -3.17 -8.87
C ALA A 163 -0.14 -4.47 -9.64
N ARG A 164 0.16 -5.57 -8.96
CA ARG A 164 0.57 -6.85 -9.54
C ARG A 164 -0.59 -7.85 -9.61
N GLN A 165 -0.33 -8.97 -10.32
CA GLN A 165 -1.22 -10.10 -10.40
C GLN A 165 -0.68 -11.27 -9.56
N PRO A 166 -1.53 -12.15 -9.04
CA PRO A 166 -1.06 -13.45 -8.54
C PRO A 166 -0.25 -14.20 -9.61
N GLY A 167 0.90 -14.74 -9.21
CA GLY A 167 1.86 -15.40 -10.10
C GLY A 167 2.91 -14.47 -10.72
N ASP A 168 2.80 -13.14 -10.54
CA ASP A 168 3.88 -12.23 -10.92
C ASP A 168 5.08 -12.42 -9.99
N GLU A 169 6.29 -12.38 -10.55
CA GLU A 169 7.53 -12.34 -9.78
C GLU A 169 7.91 -10.89 -9.48
N VAL A 170 8.39 -10.66 -8.26
CA VAL A 170 8.99 -9.39 -7.83
C VAL A 170 10.36 -9.65 -7.22
N THR A 171 11.31 -8.80 -7.53
CA THR A 171 12.67 -8.87 -6.98
C THR A 171 12.83 -7.84 -5.88
N LEU A 172 13.03 -8.32 -4.65
CA LEU A 172 13.20 -7.50 -3.46
C LEU A 172 14.68 -7.28 -3.16
N THR A 173 15.07 -6.03 -2.90
CA THR A 173 16.36 -5.73 -2.23
C THR A 173 16.10 -5.63 -0.74
N VAL A 174 16.77 -6.47 0.03
CA VAL A 174 16.51 -6.70 1.45
C VAL A 174 17.77 -6.47 2.26
N LEU A 175 17.67 -5.68 3.32
CA LEU A 175 18.71 -5.61 4.35
C LEU A 175 18.38 -6.61 5.45
N ARG A 176 19.34 -7.52 5.74
CA ARG A 176 19.28 -8.50 6.82
C ARG A 176 20.51 -8.36 7.69
N GLY A 177 20.40 -7.69 8.81
CA GLY A 177 21.56 -7.29 9.63
C GLY A 177 22.50 -6.38 8.82
N SER A 178 23.73 -6.84 8.57
CA SER A 178 24.74 -6.13 7.76
C SER A 178 24.70 -6.48 6.27
N ASP A 179 23.93 -7.50 5.88
CA ASP A 179 23.93 -8.03 4.53
C ASP A 179 22.86 -7.40 3.67
N THR A 180 23.17 -7.18 2.40
CA THR A 180 22.20 -6.82 1.37
C THR A 180 21.92 -8.03 0.50
N LEU A 181 20.66 -8.46 0.48
CA LEU A 181 20.22 -9.64 -0.25
C LEU A 181 19.32 -9.25 -1.41
N THR A 182 19.31 -10.06 -2.45
CA THR A 182 18.33 -10.00 -3.53
C THR A 182 17.46 -11.24 -3.43
N ILE A 183 16.16 -11.07 -3.22
CA ILE A 183 15.20 -12.17 -3.03
C ILE A 183 14.09 -12.01 -4.08
N THR A 184 13.91 -13.04 -4.92
CA THR A 184 12.80 -13.10 -5.87
C THR A 184 11.63 -13.82 -5.23
N VAL A 185 10.44 -13.24 -5.31
CA VAL A 185 9.20 -13.78 -4.74
C VAL A 185 8.15 -13.86 -5.83
N GLU A 186 7.55 -15.03 -6.02
CA GLU A 186 6.34 -15.21 -6.80
C GLU A 186 5.14 -14.86 -5.91
N LEU A 187 4.34 -13.87 -6.32
CA LEU A 187 3.20 -13.39 -5.54
C LEU A 187 2.05 -14.40 -5.56
N GLY A 188 1.50 -14.67 -4.40
CA GLY A 188 0.31 -15.53 -4.24
C GLY A 188 -1.00 -14.80 -4.46
N THR A 189 -2.09 -15.51 -4.21
CA THR A 189 -3.45 -14.94 -4.21
C THR A 189 -3.90 -14.71 -2.78
N TYR A 190 -4.34 -13.49 -2.46
CA TYR A 190 -5.05 -13.23 -1.21
C TYR A 190 -6.42 -13.92 -1.25
N GLN A 191 -6.68 -14.77 -0.27
CA GLN A 191 -7.95 -15.50 -0.11
C GLN A 191 -8.86 -14.77 0.85
#